data_1416e6c4c9bff041f1ae59f4189842c3
#
_entry.id   1416e6c4c9bff041f1ae59f4189842c3
#
_cell.length_a   1.000
_cell.length_b   1.000
_cell.length_c   1.000
_cell.angle_alpha   90.00
_cell.angle_beta   90.00
_cell.angle_gamma   90.00
#
_symmetry.space_group_name_H-M   'P 1'
#
loop_
_entity.id
_entity.type
_entity.pdbx_description
1 polymer ?
#
loop_
_entity_poly.entity_id
_entity_poly.type
_entity_poly.pdbx_seq_one_letter_code
_entity_poly.pdbx_strand_id
1 'polypeptide(L)'
;DKEAKIKKCLSLFYKDNPSNLVEAVKQMFNFYSMSFMNDFHSAKKGKGSKKNKKLYDWDFDQGYIYSAFLTQYRMDLQEVSYLHWWKFRFLFMGLDEDNKISKIIGYRDVDTSKIKDKEEKKHCEKLKKEFAIPERISIEEIEKMNDLENILVNGGDISKVL
;
A
#
# COMPACT_ATOMS: atom_id res chain seq x y z
N ASP A 1 -3.84 20.98 3.82
CA ASP A 1 -5.19 21.17 3.27
C ASP A 1 -5.48 20.11 2.21
N LYS A 2 -6.62 19.38 2.37
CA LYS A 2 -7.04 18.30 1.46
C LYS A 2 -7.28 18.80 0.04
N GLU A 3 -7.85 20.00 -0.09
CA GLU A 3 -8.14 20.60 -1.38
C GLU A 3 -6.88 20.93 -2.18
N ALA A 4 -5.86 21.46 -1.52
CA ALA A 4 -4.56 21.73 -2.14
C ALA A 4 -3.88 20.44 -2.64
N LYS A 5 -3.99 19.34 -1.89
CA LYS A 5 -3.48 18.02 -2.32
C LYS A 5 -4.20 17.52 -3.57
N ILE A 6 -5.53 17.62 -3.61
CA ILE A 6 -6.33 17.20 -4.78
C ILE A 6 -5.95 18.05 -6.00
N LYS A 7 -5.87 19.37 -5.87
CA LYS A 7 -5.45 20.27 -6.96
C LYS A 7 -4.05 19.90 -7.48
N LYS A 8 -3.11 19.63 -6.57
CA LYS A 8 -1.75 19.18 -6.94
C LYS A 8 -1.77 17.84 -7.69
N CYS A 9 -2.55 16.86 -7.23
CA CYS A 9 -2.69 15.58 -7.92
C CYS A 9 -3.27 15.76 -9.34
N LEU A 10 -4.32 16.57 -9.48
CA LEU A 10 -4.93 16.83 -10.78
C LEU A 10 -3.95 17.53 -11.75
N SER A 11 -3.18 18.51 -11.27
CA SER A 11 -2.19 19.20 -12.10
C SER A 11 -1.01 18.32 -12.55
N LEU A 12 -0.73 17.25 -11.82
CA LEU A 12 0.28 16.26 -12.21
C LEU A 12 -0.28 15.21 -13.17
N PHE A 13 -1.58 14.93 -13.10
CA PHE A 13 -2.22 13.90 -13.89
C PHE A 13 -2.76 14.39 -15.23
N TYR A 14 -3.32 15.60 -15.25
CA TYR A 14 -3.89 16.21 -16.45
C TYR A 14 -3.01 17.33 -16.97
N LYS A 15 -2.81 17.37 -18.29
CA LYS A 15 -2.06 18.45 -18.96
C LYS A 15 -2.79 19.80 -18.83
N ASP A 16 -4.11 19.76 -18.98
CA ASP A 16 -4.97 20.93 -18.89
C ASP A 16 -5.94 20.76 -17.71
N ASN A 17 -6.40 21.87 -17.13
CA ASN A 17 -7.34 21.84 -16.02
C ASN A 17 -8.70 21.26 -16.48
N PRO A 18 -9.15 20.13 -15.90
CA PRO A 18 -10.43 19.53 -16.25
C PRO A 18 -11.61 20.42 -15.82
N SER A 19 -12.61 20.55 -16.69
CA SER A 19 -13.82 21.35 -16.41
C SER A 19 -14.68 20.71 -15.30
N ASN A 20 -14.70 19.39 -15.19
CA ASN A 20 -15.42 18.66 -14.14
C ASN A 20 -14.43 17.98 -13.19
N LEU A 21 -14.15 18.63 -12.06
CA LEU A 21 -13.19 18.15 -11.07
C LEU A 21 -13.60 16.81 -10.42
N VAL A 22 -14.90 16.59 -10.20
CA VAL A 22 -15.38 15.34 -9.57
C VAL A 22 -15.15 14.16 -10.49
N GLU A 23 -15.50 14.29 -11.76
CA GLU A 23 -15.27 13.23 -12.75
C GLU A 23 -13.77 13.02 -12.98
N ALA A 24 -12.97 14.10 -13.03
CA ALA A 24 -11.53 14.03 -13.18
C ALA A 24 -10.87 13.25 -12.03
N VAL A 25 -11.24 13.52 -10.80
CA VAL A 25 -10.77 12.77 -9.61
C VAL A 25 -11.16 11.30 -9.73
N LYS A 26 -12.41 11.00 -10.11
CA LYS A 26 -12.88 9.63 -10.30
C LYS A 26 -12.08 8.89 -11.38
N GLN A 27 -11.82 9.52 -12.52
CA GLN A 27 -11.02 8.92 -13.59
C GLN A 27 -9.55 8.71 -13.18
N MET A 28 -8.97 9.64 -12.45
CA MET A 28 -7.63 9.49 -11.88
C MET A 28 -7.56 8.28 -10.93
N PHE A 29 -8.56 8.09 -10.06
CA PHE A 29 -8.62 6.92 -9.19
C PHE A 29 -8.87 5.62 -9.96
N ASN A 30 -9.72 5.64 -10.98
CA ASN A 30 -9.95 4.49 -11.86
C ASN A 30 -8.67 4.07 -12.57
N PHE A 31 -7.89 5.03 -13.07
CA PHE A 31 -6.59 4.77 -13.69
C PHE A 31 -5.62 4.16 -12.67
N TYR A 32 -5.48 4.77 -11.49
CA TYR A 32 -4.55 4.30 -10.46
C TYR A 32 -4.92 2.91 -9.93
N SER A 33 -6.19 2.67 -9.68
CA SER A 33 -6.68 1.40 -9.13
C SER A 33 -6.81 0.29 -10.17
N MET A 34 -6.68 0.61 -11.47
CA MET A 34 -6.97 -0.32 -12.57
C MET A 34 -8.38 -0.93 -12.45
N SER A 35 -9.37 -0.12 -12.05
CA SER A 35 -10.73 -0.59 -11.77
C SER A 35 -11.39 -1.29 -12.96
N PHE A 36 -10.99 -0.96 -14.20
CA PHE A 36 -11.42 -1.66 -15.42
C PHE A 36 -11.04 -3.16 -15.42
N MET A 37 -9.98 -3.55 -14.69
CA MET A 37 -9.59 -4.96 -14.53
C MET A 37 -10.51 -5.74 -13.58
N ASN A 38 -11.21 -5.03 -12.67
CA ASN A 38 -12.13 -5.69 -11.73
C ASN A 38 -13.30 -6.35 -12.47
N ASP A 39 -13.71 -5.82 -13.63
CA ASP A 39 -14.76 -6.39 -14.44
C ASP A 39 -14.35 -7.76 -15.04
N PHE A 40 -13.06 -7.96 -15.31
CA PHE A 40 -12.52 -9.26 -15.75
C PHE A 40 -12.42 -10.29 -14.61
N HIS A 41 -12.27 -9.85 -13.36
CA HIS A 41 -12.13 -10.72 -12.18
C HIS A 41 -13.42 -10.85 -11.37
N SER A 42 -14.45 -10.04 -11.64
CA SER A 42 -15.71 -10.01 -10.88
C SER A 42 -16.55 -11.28 -10.98
N ALA A 43 -16.28 -12.16 -11.96
CA ALA A 43 -17.01 -13.41 -12.11
C ALA A 43 -16.81 -14.41 -10.95
N LYS A 44 -15.96 -14.17 -9.97
CA LYS A 44 -15.65 -15.09 -8.87
C LYS A 44 -15.77 -14.50 -7.44
N LYS A 45 -16.22 -13.27 -7.26
CA LYS A 45 -16.44 -12.75 -5.88
C LYS A 45 -17.85 -13.09 -5.41
N GLY A 46 -17.95 -14.19 -4.65
CA GLY A 46 -19.11 -14.47 -3.81
C GLY A 46 -19.38 -13.28 -2.87
N LYS A 47 -20.67 -12.99 -2.63
CA LYS A 47 -21.17 -11.97 -1.69
C LYS A 47 -20.67 -12.26 -0.26
N GLY A 48 -19.55 -11.68 0.10
CA GLY A 48 -19.01 -11.70 1.44
C GLY A 48 -18.07 -10.48 1.56
N SER A 49 -18.58 -9.43 2.17
CA SER A 49 -17.81 -8.22 2.49
C SER A 49 -16.72 -8.56 3.52
N LYS A 50 -15.60 -9.14 3.05
CA LYS A 50 -14.37 -9.09 3.83
C LYS A 50 -13.84 -7.66 3.74
N LYS A 51 -13.61 -7.02 4.89
CA LYS A 51 -12.87 -5.75 5.00
C LYS A 51 -11.69 -5.84 4.02
N ASN A 52 -11.50 -4.82 3.17
CA ASN A 52 -10.39 -4.76 2.22
C ASN A 52 -9.07 -4.81 3.00
N LYS A 53 -8.55 -6.03 3.16
CA LYS A 53 -7.30 -6.26 3.87
C LYS A 53 -6.16 -5.78 2.98
N LYS A 54 -5.35 -4.87 3.49
CA LYS A 54 -4.15 -4.41 2.82
C LYS A 54 -3.10 -5.52 2.87
N LEU A 55 -2.78 -6.11 1.72
CA LEU A 55 -1.85 -7.22 1.61
C LEU A 55 -0.41 -6.78 1.32
N TYR A 56 -0.22 -5.58 0.77
CA TYR A 56 1.07 -4.96 0.52
C TYR A 56 0.98 -3.43 0.67
N ASP A 57 2.13 -2.82 0.90
CA ASP A 57 2.29 -1.37 0.98
C ASP A 57 3.48 -0.95 0.13
N TRP A 58 3.32 0.05 -0.75
CA TRP A 58 4.38 0.48 -1.67
C TRP A 58 5.60 1.06 -0.95
N ASP A 59 5.39 1.72 0.18
CA ASP A 59 6.46 2.35 0.96
C ASP A 59 7.13 1.31 1.88
N PHE A 60 6.32 0.52 2.59
CA PHE A 60 6.82 -0.46 3.55
C PHE A 60 7.52 -1.65 2.88
N ASP A 61 6.97 -2.14 1.78
CA ASP A 61 7.46 -3.32 1.07
C ASP A 61 8.42 -3.00 -0.08
N GLN A 62 8.81 -1.72 -0.27
CA GLN A 62 9.59 -1.25 -1.42
C GLN A 62 10.84 -2.09 -1.70
N GLY A 63 11.58 -2.48 -0.65
CA GLY A 63 12.81 -3.27 -0.79
C GLY A 63 12.56 -4.68 -1.32
N TYR A 64 11.47 -5.32 -0.90
CA TYR A 64 11.08 -6.65 -1.41
C TYR A 64 10.59 -6.57 -2.86
N ILE A 65 9.85 -5.51 -3.20
CA ILE A 65 9.36 -5.26 -4.56
C ILE A 65 10.54 -4.99 -5.49
N TYR A 66 11.46 -4.10 -5.10
CA TYR A 66 12.67 -3.79 -5.85
C TYR A 66 13.50 -5.06 -6.13
N SER A 67 13.77 -5.84 -5.08
CA SER A 67 14.52 -7.09 -5.19
C SER A 67 13.85 -8.09 -6.14
N ALA A 68 12.53 -8.23 -6.10
CA ALA A 68 11.78 -9.11 -6.98
C ALA A 68 11.89 -8.68 -8.44
N PHE A 69 11.77 -7.39 -8.74
CA PHE A 69 11.92 -6.86 -10.11
C PHE A 69 13.35 -7.06 -10.63
N LEU A 70 14.35 -6.78 -9.80
CA LEU A 70 15.75 -6.97 -10.18
C LEU A 70 16.04 -8.44 -10.45
N THR A 71 15.56 -9.36 -9.60
CA THR A 71 15.84 -10.79 -9.72
C THR A 71 15.09 -11.42 -10.88
N GLN A 72 13.77 -11.21 -10.99
CA GLN A 72 12.93 -11.89 -11.98
C GLN A 72 13.01 -11.26 -13.36
N TYR A 73 12.98 -9.92 -13.43
CA TYR A 73 12.90 -9.19 -14.69
C TYR A 73 14.23 -8.55 -15.11
N ARG A 74 15.29 -8.66 -14.30
CA ARG A 74 16.56 -7.96 -14.49
C ARG A 74 16.36 -6.46 -14.68
N MET A 75 15.32 -5.93 -14.04
CA MET A 75 14.93 -4.53 -14.14
C MET A 75 15.30 -3.79 -12.86
N ASP A 76 16.25 -2.86 -12.95
CA ASP A 76 16.56 -1.95 -11.87
C ASP A 76 15.55 -0.79 -11.89
N LEU A 77 14.65 -0.78 -10.89
CA LEU A 77 13.60 0.24 -10.78
C LEU A 77 14.16 1.64 -10.48
N GLN A 78 15.41 1.76 -10.02
CA GLN A 78 16.05 3.04 -9.75
C GLN A 78 16.72 3.61 -11.00
N GLU A 79 17.17 2.76 -11.93
CA GLU A 79 17.86 3.16 -13.15
C GLU A 79 16.92 3.32 -14.35
N VAL A 80 15.71 2.72 -14.29
CA VAL A 80 14.76 2.83 -15.40
C VAL A 80 14.26 4.27 -15.53
N SER A 81 14.50 4.88 -16.69
CA SER A 81 14.14 6.29 -16.96
C SER A 81 12.62 6.53 -16.95
N TYR A 82 11.84 5.55 -17.38
CA TYR A 82 10.38 5.61 -17.39
C TYR A 82 9.76 4.21 -17.38
N LEU A 83 8.85 3.98 -16.45
CA LEU A 83 8.03 2.77 -16.40
C LEU A 83 6.57 3.16 -16.23
N HIS A 84 5.78 2.92 -17.28
CA HIS A 84 4.34 3.22 -17.22
C HIS A 84 3.69 2.48 -16.05
N TRP A 85 2.83 3.16 -15.29
CA TRP A 85 2.19 2.63 -14.08
C TRP A 85 1.53 1.25 -14.28
N TRP A 86 0.78 1.07 -15.37
CA TRP A 86 0.12 -0.20 -15.65
C TRP A 86 1.11 -1.31 -16.00
N LYS A 87 2.20 -0.99 -16.72
CA LYS A 87 3.26 -1.96 -16.99
C LYS A 87 3.89 -2.43 -15.68
N PHE A 88 4.21 -1.49 -14.78
CA PHE A 88 4.70 -1.83 -13.43
C PHE A 88 3.71 -2.75 -12.69
N ARG A 89 2.42 -2.40 -12.70
CA ARG A 89 1.38 -3.19 -12.03
C ARG A 89 1.24 -4.59 -12.61
N PHE A 90 1.29 -4.75 -13.94
CA PHE A 90 1.23 -6.08 -14.57
C PHE A 90 2.46 -6.92 -14.22
N LEU A 91 3.65 -6.33 -14.23
CA LEU A 91 4.87 -7.02 -13.82
C LEU A 91 4.79 -7.42 -12.35
N PHE A 92 4.30 -6.54 -11.47
CA PHE A 92 4.10 -6.86 -10.05
C PHE A 92 3.11 -8.01 -9.85
N MET A 93 2.01 -8.04 -10.59
CA MET A 93 1.03 -9.12 -10.52
C MET A 93 1.55 -10.44 -11.12
N GLY A 94 2.52 -10.37 -12.02
CA GLY A 94 3.17 -11.52 -12.66
C GLY A 94 4.42 -12.00 -11.92
N LEU A 95 4.69 -11.54 -10.69
CA LEU A 95 5.78 -12.04 -9.90
C LEU A 95 5.54 -13.50 -9.49
N ASP A 96 6.58 -14.32 -9.60
CA ASP A 96 6.55 -15.72 -9.23
C ASP A 96 6.24 -15.91 -7.73
N GLU A 97 5.62 -17.02 -7.38
CA GLU A 97 5.27 -17.36 -6.00
C GLU A 97 6.52 -17.50 -5.10
N ASP A 98 7.66 -17.80 -5.69
CA ASP A 98 8.92 -17.93 -4.96
C ASP A 98 9.56 -16.61 -4.54
N ASN A 99 9.16 -15.51 -5.13
CA ASN A 99 9.63 -14.19 -4.71
C ASN A 99 9.25 -13.89 -3.26
N LYS A 100 10.15 -13.23 -2.54
CA LYS A 100 9.93 -12.90 -1.12
C LYS A 100 8.66 -12.10 -0.91
N ILE A 101 8.38 -11.11 -1.78
CA ILE A 101 7.15 -10.30 -1.67
C ILE A 101 5.88 -11.14 -1.88
N SER A 102 5.89 -12.09 -2.83
CA SER A 102 4.76 -12.99 -3.08
C SER A 102 4.47 -13.87 -1.85
N LYS A 103 5.51 -14.43 -1.23
CA LYS A 103 5.40 -15.19 0.03
C LYS A 103 4.86 -14.32 1.18
N ILE A 104 5.34 -13.09 1.33
CA ILE A 104 4.86 -12.15 2.35
C ILE A 104 3.38 -11.83 2.15
N ILE A 105 2.96 -11.57 0.92
CA ILE A 105 1.54 -11.36 0.57
C ILE A 105 0.72 -12.58 0.97
N GLY A 106 1.20 -13.79 0.67
CA GLY A 106 0.56 -15.04 1.07
C GLY A 106 0.43 -15.19 2.59
N TYR A 107 1.49 -14.90 3.35
CA TYR A 107 1.44 -14.93 4.83
C TYR A 107 0.43 -13.94 5.40
N ARG A 108 0.33 -12.76 4.84
CA ARG A 108 -0.66 -11.75 5.25
C ARG A 108 -2.08 -12.16 4.90
N ASP A 109 -2.29 -12.84 3.78
CA ASP A 109 -3.64 -13.23 3.31
C ASP A 109 -4.18 -14.48 4.01
N VAL A 110 -3.31 -15.39 4.45
CA VAL A 110 -3.70 -16.66 5.01
C VAL A 110 -4.78 -16.52 6.10
N ASP A 111 -5.82 -17.34 6.02
CA ASP A 111 -6.88 -17.44 7.03
C ASP A 111 -6.52 -18.55 8.03
N THR A 112 -5.85 -18.16 9.11
CA THR A 112 -5.38 -19.09 10.14
C THR A 112 -6.50 -19.80 10.88
N SER A 113 -7.77 -19.35 10.77
CA SER A 113 -8.91 -20.03 11.37
C SER A 113 -9.25 -21.37 10.70
N LYS A 114 -8.81 -21.55 9.46
CA LYS A 114 -9.05 -22.75 8.65
C LYS A 114 -7.97 -23.83 8.82
N ILE A 115 -6.84 -23.48 9.43
CA ILE A 115 -5.72 -24.39 9.64
C ILE A 115 -6.06 -25.27 10.85
N LYS A 116 -6.11 -26.59 10.65
CA LYS A 116 -6.45 -27.58 11.68
C LYS A 116 -5.24 -27.98 12.52
N ASP A 117 -4.07 -28.05 11.91
CA ASP A 117 -2.83 -28.35 12.59
C ASP A 117 -2.39 -27.19 13.48
N LYS A 118 -2.09 -27.47 14.75
CA LYS A 118 -1.75 -26.43 15.74
C LYS A 118 -0.37 -25.82 15.51
N GLU A 119 0.60 -26.62 15.09
CA GLU A 119 1.96 -26.16 14.86
C GLU A 119 2.03 -25.33 13.58
N GLU A 120 1.38 -25.78 12.51
CA GLU A 120 1.25 -25.03 11.27
C GLU A 120 0.52 -23.70 11.50
N LYS A 121 -0.57 -23.72 12.25
CA LYS A 121 -1.32 -22.50 12.63
C LYS A 121 -0.43 -21.51 13.36
N LYS A 122 0.29 -21.95 14.39
CA LYS A 122 1.21 -21.12 15.18
C LYS A 122 2.33 -20.54 14.31
N HIS A 123 2.86 -21.33 13.41
CA HIS A 123 3.88 -20.87 12.46
C HIS A 123 3.32 -19.77 11.53
N CYS A 124 2.15 -19.98 10.93
CA CYS A 124 1.49 -18.99 10.08
C CYS A 124 1.16 -17.69 10.85
N GLU A 125 0.68 -17.81 12.09
CA GLU A 125 0.40 -16.63 12.93
C GLU A 125 1.68 -15.84 13.25
N LYS A 126 2.80 -16.52 13.50
CA LYS A 126 4.11 -15.89 13.71
C LYS A 126 4.54 -15.13 12.47
N LEU A 127 4.53 -15.74 11.28
CA LEU A 127 4.90 -15.10 10.03
C LEU A 127 3.98 -13.91 9.70
N LYS A 128 2.68 -14.08 9.94
CA LYS A 128 1.71 -13.00 9.73
C LYS A 128 1.96 -11.79 10.62
N LYS A 129 2.41 -12.02 11.87
CA LYS A 129 2.78 -10.96 12.81
C LYS A 129 4.11 -10.32 12.41
N GLU A 130 5.10 -11.13 12.04
CA GLU A 130 6.43 -10.68 11.64
C GLU A 130 6.40 -9.75 10.43
N PHE A 131 5.56 -10.09 9.43
CA PHE A 131 5.42 -9.31 8.19
C PHE A 131 4.20 -8.39 8.17
N ALA A 132 3.58 -8.13 9.33
CA ALA A 132 2.45 -7.21 9.39
C ALA A 132 2.85 -5.81 8.90
N ILE A 133 1.99 -5.21 8.07
CA ILE A 133 2.16 -3.80 7.69
C ILE A 133 1.86 -2.97 8.92
N PRO A 134 2.78 -2.10 9.37
CA PRO A 134 2.52 -1.23 10.51
C PRO A 134 1.35 -0.29 10.22
N GLU A 135 0.56 0.01 11.23
CA GLU A 135 -0.45 1.04 11.12
C GLU A 135 0.25 2.39 10.85
N ARG A 136 -0.25 3.11 9.85
CA ARG A 136 0.27 4.46 9.60
C ARG A 136 -0.17 5.36 10.74
N ILE A 137 0.80 5.94 11.41
CA ILE A 137 0.56 7.00 12.39
C ILE A 137 -0.21 8.12 11.69
N SER A 138 -1.29 8.59 12.29
CA SER A 138 -2.08 9.69 11.73
C SER A 138 -1.25 10.99 11.73
N ILE A 139 -1.61 11.93 10.85
CA ILE A 139 -0.94 13.24 10.83
C ILE A 139 -1.09 13.94 12.19
N GLU A 140 -2.25 13.78 12.82
CA GLU A 140 -2.52 14.33 14.16
C GLU A 140 -1.62 13.72 15.24
N GLU A 141 -1.32 12.42 15.15
CA GLU A 141 -0.38 11.76 16.06
C GLU A 141 1.07 12.19 15.80
N ILE A 142 1.45 12.40 14.54
CA ILE A 142 2.78 12.93 14.19
C ILE A 142 2.93 14.37 14.70
N GLU A 143 1.91 15.22 14.53
CA GLU A 143 1.91 16.59 15.05
C GLU A 143 2.04 16.59 16.58
N LYS A 144 1.28 15.76 17.28
CA LYS A 144 1.40 15.59 18.73
C LYS A 144 2.79 15.11 19.17
N MET A 145 3.38 14.15 18.44
CA MET A 145 4.74 13.69 18.73
C MET A 145 5.76 14.81 18.52
N ASN A 146 5.65 15.59 17.45
CA ASN A 146 6.53 16.72 17.19
C ASN A 146 6.36 17.82 18.25
N ASP A 147 5.14 18.10 18.69
CA ASP A 147 4.87 19.06 19.76
C ASP A 147 5.46 18.59 21.09
N LEU A 148 5.31 17.30 21.43
CA LEU A 148 5.94 16.70 22.60
C LEU A 148 7.47 16.76 22.53
N GLU A 149 8.06 16.46 21.38
CA GLU A 149 9.50 16.55 21.18
C GLU A 149 10.00 18.00 21.36
N ASN A 150 9.32 18.97 20.78
CA ASN A 150 9.63 20.40 20.93
C ASN A 150 9.54 20.85 22.39
N ILE A 151 8.52 20.40 23.14
CA ILE A 151 8.36 20.72 24.55
C ILE A 151 9.51 20.10 25.37
N LEU A 152 9.87 18.85 25.10
CA LEU A 152 10.98 18.17 25.78
C LEU A 152 12.33 18.87 25.54
N VAL A 153 12.61 19.22 24.28
CA VAL A 153 13.86 19.88 23.88
C VAL A 153 13.98 21.29 24.52
N ASN A 154 12.85 21.99 24.64
CA ASN A 154 12.81 23.35 25.16
C ASN A 154 12.52 23.42 26.68
N GLY A 155 12.50 22.30 27.41
CA GLY A 155 12.29 22.22 28.84
C GLY A 155 10.89 22.62 29.33
N GLY A 156 9.88 22.44 28.47
CA GLY A 156 8.48 22.76 28.77
C GLY A 156 7.74 21.69 29.58
N ASP A 157 6.56 22.03 30.07
CA ASP A 157 5.70 21.17 30.90
C ASP A 157 4.83 20.26 29.99
N ILE A 158 5.08 18.95 30.07
CA ILE A 158 4.42 17.91 29.27
C ILE A 158 2.96 17.69 29.70
N SER A 159 2.58 18.09 30.92
CA SER A 159 1.24 17.84 31.49
C SER A 159 0.09 18.53 30.73
N LYS A 160 0.40 19.43 29.80
CA LYS A 160 -0.57 20.17 28.98
C LYS A 160 -0.91 19.51 27.65
N VAL A 161 -0.22 18.42 27.29
CA VAL A 161 -0.34 17.75 25.97
C VAL A 161 -0.77 16.28 26.11
N LEU A 162 -0.72 15.73 27.31
CA LEU A 162 -1.30 14.44 27.71
C LEU A 162 -2.75 14.60 28.11
#